data_69612b2523c33c9c4cc27919ba5c102e
#
_entry.id   69612b2523c33c9c4cc27919ba5c102e
#
_cell.length_a   1.000
_cell.length_b   1.000
_cell.length_c   1.000
_cell.angle_alpha   90.00
_cell.angle_beta   90.00
_cell.angle_gamma   90.00
#
_symmetry.space_group_name_H-M   'P 1'
#
loop_
_entity.id
_entity.type
_entity.pdbx_description
1 polymer ?
#
loop_
_entity_poly.entity_id
_entity_poly.type
_entity_poly.pdbx_seq_one_letter_code
_entity_poly.pdbx_strand_id
1 'polypeptide(L)'
;MRWSKSLNEKIAALTPADKPPFENVREALEYAKDKVDLAVISSSNLAAITEEWNAYGLLDYLSVMTSQEIGTKDECIARMLEKGYQKENVLMIGDAYPDVHASESNGVWYYPILTRHEGESWAKLKDTYLPVFLKGEYGSVQEQLMNEFARNFENKGE
;
A
#
# COMPACT_ATOMS: atom_id res chain seq x y z
N MET A 1 13.66 -11.44 -9.78
CA MET A 1 12.61 -10.60 -10.40
C MET A 1 13.17 -9.24 -10.77
N ARG A 2 12.87 -8.79 -11.93
CA ARG A 2 13.36 -7.48 -12.39
C ARG A 2 12.26 -6.42 -12.22
N TRP A 3 12.68 -5.25 -11.80
CA TRP A 3 11.77 -4.10 -11.71
C TRP A 3 11.55 -3.52 -13.08
N SER A 4 10.31 -3.18 -13.35
CA SER A 4 9.92 -2.63 -14.65
C SER A 4 9.98 -1.11 -14.62
N LYS A 5 11.17 -0.55 -14.49
CA LYS A 5 11.36 0.90 -14.40
C LYS A 5 10.91 1.66 -15.63
N SER A 6 10.98 1.01 -16.80
CA SER A 6 10.65 1.68 -18.04
C SER A 6 9.16 1.92 -18.21
N LEU A 7 8.32 1.19 -17.47
CA LEU A 7 6.87 1.28 -17.63
C LEU A 7 6.21 2.12 -16.55
N ASN A 8 6.62 1.93 -15.29
CA ASN A 8 6.00 2.62 -14.18
C ASN A 8 7.04 3.19 -13.24
N GLU A 9 6.96 4.49 -12.99
CA GLU A 9 7.87 5.17 -12.07
C GLU A 9 7.29 5.27 -10.66
N LYS A 10 6.04 4.94 -10.50
CA LYS A 10 5.35 5.01 -9.21
C LYS A 10 5.03 3.63 -8.70
N ILE A 11 5.07 3.46 -7.39
CA ILE A 11 4.78 2.19 -6.75
C ILE A 11 3.84 2.39 -5.58
N ALA A 12 2.88 1.49 -5.45
CA ALA A 12 1.99 1.43 -4.30
C ALA A 12 2.34 0.18 -3.51
N ALA A 13 2.69 0.35 -2.25
CA ALA A 13 3.10 -0.73 -1.37
C ALA A 13 1.95 -1.08 -0.44
N LEU A 14 1.51 -2.33 -0.48
CA LEU A 14 0.34 -2.81 0.23
C LEU A 14 0.73 -3.70 1.40
N THR A 15 0.04 -3.54 2.54
CA THR A 15 0.19 -4.45 3.66
C THR A 15 -1.07 -5.32 3.72
N PRO A 16 -0.94 -6.63 3.55
CA PRO A 16 -2.11 -7.51 3.55
C PRO A 16 -2.69 -7.65 4.96
N ALA A 17 -4.01 -7.78 5.01
CA ALA A 17 -4.70 -8.13 6.24
C ALA A 17 -4.69 -9.65 6.37
N ASP A 18 -4.89 -10.15 7.58
CA ASP A 18 -4.93 -11.59 7.86
C ASP A 18 -6.28 -12.23 7.50
N LYS A 19 -7.08 -11.55 6.72
CA LYS A 19 -8.44 -11.95 6.38
C LYS A 19 -8.62 -11.90 4.87
N PRO A 20 -9.72 -12.50 4.35
CA PRO A 20 -10.04 -12.37 2.93
C PRO A 20 -10.05 -10.90 2.50
N PRO A 21 -9.76 -10.63 1.23
CA PRO A 21 -9.71 -9.25 0.76
C PRO A 21 -11.02 -8.54 1.02
N PHE A 22 -10.91 -7.30 1.46
CA PHE A 22 -12.07 -6.47 1.71
C PHE A 22 -12.76 -6.08 0.41
N GLU A 23 -14.00 -5.64 0.54
CA GLU A 23 -14.74 -5.11 -0.58
C GLU A 23 -13.94 -4.01 -1.28
N ASN A 24 -14.02 -3.99 -2.60
CA ASN A 24 -13.37 -3.00 -3.47
C ASN A 24 -11.85 -3.14 -3.62
N VAL A 25 -11.22 -4.12 -2.97
CA VAL A 25 -9.78 -4.32 -3.11
C VAL A 25 -9.43 -4.69 -4.55
N ARG A 26 -10.12 -5.67 -5.12
CA ARG A 26 -9.86 -6.12 -6.48
C ARG A 26 -10.03 -4.97 -7.48
N GLU A 27 -11.08 -4.19 -7.32
CA GLU A 27 -11.35 -3.06 -8.21
C GLU A 27 -10.24 -2.02 -8.14
N ALA A 28 -9.74 -1.75 -6.94
CA ALA A 28 -8.65 -0.81 -6.77
C ALA A 28 -7.36 -1.32 -7.42
N LEU A 29 -7.05 -2.60 -7.24
CA LEU A 29 -5.86 -3.20 -7.85
C LEU A 29 -5.97 -3.24 -9.36
N GLU A 30 -7.15 -3.56 -9.87
CA GLU A 30 -7.40 -3.59 -11.31
C GLU A 30 -7.19 -2.19 -11.92
N TYR A 31 -7.65 -1.17 -11.24
CA TYR A 31 -7.45 0.21 -11.69
C TYR A 31 -5.96 0.59 -11.68
N ALA A 32 -5.25 0.15 -10.65
CA ALA A 32 -3.86 0.58 -10.43
C ALA A 32 -2.84 -0.16 -11.29
N LYS A 33 -3.12 -1.40 -11.68
CA LYS A 33 -2.11 -2.30 -12.26
C LYS A 33 -1.39 -1.76 -13.49
N ASP A 34 -2.07 -0.95 -14.29
CA ASP A 34 -1.48 -0.38 -15.52
C ASP A 34 -0.86 0.99 -15.29
N LYS A 35 -0.97 1.53 -14.08
CA LYS A 35 -0.57 2.89 -13.76
C LYS A 35 0.58 2.96 -12.78
N VAL A 36 0.72 1.94 -11.92
CA VAL A 36 1.79 1.87 -10.92
C VAL A 36 2.26 0.44 -10.80
N ASP A 37 3.46 0.27 -10.26
CA ASP A 37 3.92 -1.05 -9.84
C ASP A 37 3.29 -1.33 -8.48
N LEU A 38 2.80 -2.55 -8.28
CA LEU A 38 2.17 -2.93 -7.03
C LEU A 38 3.09 -3.87 -6.27
N ALA A 39 3.29 -3.58 -5.00
CA ALA A 39 4.14 -4.40 -4.15
C ALA A 39 3.41 -4.76 -2.87
N VAL A 40 3.61 -5.97 -2.38
CA VAL A 40 3.13 -6.39 -1.07
C VAL A 40 4.28 -6.33 -0.09
N ILE A 41 4.03 -5.72 1.06
CA ILE A 41 4.98 -5.70 2.17
C ILE A 41 4.30 -6.39 3.34
N SER A 42 4.87 -7.49 3.80
CA SER A 42 4.25 -8.28 4.86
C SER A 42 5.27 -8.72 5.89
N SER A 43 4.79 -8.89 7.12
CA SER A 43 5.59 -9.47 8.21
C SER A 43 5.53 -10.98 8.20
N SER A 44 4.71 -11.58 7.32
CA SER A 44 4.60 -13.04 7.18
C SER A 44 5.69 -13.57 6.27
N ASN A 45 5.86 -14.89 6.24
CA ASN A 45 6.85 -15.48 5.34
C ASN A 45 6.31 -15.49 3.89
N LEU A 46 7.24 -15.60 2.95
CA LEU A 46 6.93 -15.53 1.54
C LEU A 46 5.93 -16.60 1.08
N ALA A 47 6.08 -17.82 1.57
CA ALA A 47 5.21 -18.92 1.18
C ALA A 47 3.75 -18.64 1.59
N ALA A 48 3.55 -18.13 2.80
CA ALA A 48 2.22 -17.84 3.30
C ALA A 48 1.56 -16.71 2.50
N ILE A 49 2.32 -15.67 2.18
CA ILE A 49 1.81 -14.55 1.38
C ILE A 49 1.42 -15.02 -0.01
N THR A 50 2.27 -15.81 -0.63
CA THR A 50 2.05 -16.32 -1.98
C THR A 50 0.78 -17.17 -2.02
N GLU A 51 0.63 -18.06 -1.06
CA GLU A 51 -0.55 -18.93 -0.98
C GLU A 51 -1.82 -18.13 -0.79
N GLU A 52 -1.81 -17.17 0.14
CA GLU A 52 -2.97 -16.35 0.43
C GLU A 52 -3.41 -15.51 -0.76
N TRP A 53 -2.47 -14.80 -1.38
CA TRP A 53 -2.81 -13.92 -2.50
C TRP A 53 -3.20 -14.72 -3.73
N ASN A 54 -2.60 -15.90 -3.93
CA ASN A 54 -2.99 -16.77 -5.03
C ASN A 54 -4.40 -17.31 -4.81
N ALA A 55 -4.76 -17.68 -3.58
CA ALA A 55 -6.08 -18.18 -3.25
C ALA A 55 -7.17 -17.16 -3.55
N TYR A 56 -6.88 -15.88 -3.39
CA TYR A 56 -7.83 -14.82 -3.67
C TYR A 56 -7.78 -14.32 -5.12
N GLY A 57 -6.89 -14.91 -5.94
CA GLY A 57 -6.75 -14.50 -7.33
C GLY A 57 -6.15 -13.12 -7.51
N LEU A 58 -5.37 -12.65 -6.55
CA LEU A 58 -4.78 -11.31 -6.57
C LEU A 58 -3.29 -11.31 -6.91
N LEU A 59 -2.68 -12.48 -6.95
CA LEU A 59 -1.23 -12.57 -7.12
C LEU A 59 -0.73 -11.93 -8.41
N ASP A 60 -1.50 -12.06 -9.48
CA ASP A 60 -1.11 -11.53 -10.79
C ASP A 60 -1.06 -10.01 -10.87
N TYR A 61 -1.66 -9.33 -9.91
CA TYR A 61 -1.60 -7.87 -9.87
C TYR A 61 -0.27 -7.34 -9.34
N LEU A 62 0.51 -8.19 -8.70
CA LEU A 62 1.71 -7.75 -7.99
C LEU A 62 2.95 -7.75 -8.88
N SER A 63 3.71 -6.67 -8.80
CA SER A 63 5.02 -6.57 -9.45
C SER A 63 6.11 -7.14 -8.54
N VAL A 64 5.93 -6.99 -7.22
CA VAL A 64 6.94 -7.39 -6.24
C VAL A 64 6.26 -7.86 -4.97
N MET A 65 6.85 -8.87 -4.33
CA MET A 65 6.46 -9.29 -2.98
C MET A 65 7.66 -9.21 -2.06
N THR A 66 7.47 -8.62 -0.89
CA THR A 66 8.47 -8.63 0.16
C THR A 66 7.88 -9.31 1.40
N SER A 67 8.74 -9.87 2.23
CA SER A 67 8.31 -10.65 3.38
C SER A 67 9.28 -10.43 4.53
N GLN A 68 9.00 -11.06 5.68
CA GLN A 68 9.89 -10.95 6.83
C GLN A 68 11.33 -11.38 6.52
N GLU A 69 11.54 -12.23 5.52
CA GLU A 69 12.87 -12.67 5.13
C GLU A 69 13.71 -11.54 4.55
N ILE A 70 13.06 -10.52 3.99
CA ILE A 70 13.76 -9.37 3.41
C ILE A 70 14.15 -8.37 4.51
N GLY A 71 13.30 -8.24 5.53
CA GLY A 71 13.53 -7.29 6.60
C GLY A 71 12.24 -6.72 7.15
N THR A 72 12.36 -5.64 7.93
CA THR A 72 11.20 -4.94 8.47
C THR A 72 10.49 -4.17 7.35
N LYS A 73 9.30 -3.67 7.65
CA LYS A 73 8.53 -2.91 6.65
C LYS A 73 9.29 -1.68 6.17
N ASP A 74 9.90 -0.93 7.07
CA ASP A 74 10.67 0.25 6.67
C ASP A 74 11.94 -0.12 5.89
N GLU A 75 12.56 -1.25 6.20
CA GLU A 75 13.69 -1.75 5.40
C GLU A 75 13.24 -2.12 3.99
N CYS A 76 12.06 -2.73 3.87
CA CYS A 76 11.50 -3.07 2.55
C CYS A 76 11.28 -1.83 1.70
N ILE A 77 10.74 -0.76 2.29
CA ILE A 77 10.52 0.49 1.57
C ILE A 77 11.86 1.11 1.17
N ALA A 78 12.85 1.08 2.09
CA ALA A 78 14.16 1.60 1.77
C ALA A 78 14.78 0.89 0.56
N ARG A 79 14.59 -0.42 0.47
CA ARG A 79 15.09 -1.19 -0.67
C ARG A 79 14.39 -0.81 -1.98
N MET A 80 13.11 -0.50 -1.92
CA MET A 80 12.38 -0.01 -3.09
C MET A 80 12.95 1.31 -3.58
N LEU A 81 13.29 2.21 -2.66
CA LEU A 81 13.90 3.48 -3.01
C LEU A 81 15.26 3.28 -3.67
N GLU A 82 16.02 2.28 -3.20
CA GLU A 82 17.31 1.93 -3.81
C GLU A 82 17.16 1.46 -5.26
N LYS A 83 15.98 0.94 -5.61
CA LYS A 83 15.71 0.49 -6.97
C LYS A 83 15.44 1.64 -7.94
N GLY A 84 15.34 2.85 -7.45
CA GLY A 84 15.20 4.02 -8.28
C GLY A 84 13.85 4.74 -8.18
N TYR A 85 12.95 4.28 -7.34
CA TYR A 85 11.69 4.99 -7.12
C TYR A 85 11.97 6.25 -6.30
N GLN A 86 11.39 7.35 -6.70
CA GLN A 86 11.52 8.61 -5.95
C GLN A 86 10.54 8.59 -4.79
N LYS A 87 10.90 9.23 -3.67
CA LYS A 87 10.05 9.23 -2.47
C LYS A 87 8.63 9.74 -2.75
N GLU A 88 8.52 10.79 -3.55
CA GLU A 88 7.22 11.37 -3.89
C GLU A 88 6.40 10.47 -4.82
N ASN A 89 7.01 9.41 -5.35
CA ASN A 89 6.36 8.45 -6.23
C ASN A 89 6.09 7.11 -5.55
N VAL A 90 6.16 7.07 -4.23
CA VAL A 90 5.88 5.86 -3.45
C VAL A 90 4.72 6.14 -2.51
N LEU A 91 3.71 5.28 -2.56
CA LEU A 91 2.55 5.37 -1.68
C LEU A 91 2.42 4.07 -0.91
N MET A 92 2.49 4.16 0.42
CA MET A 92 2.29 3.03 1.31
C MET A 92 0.82 2.97 1.70
N ILE A 93 0.22 1.80 1.62
CA ILE A 93 -1.18 1.59 1.96
C ILE A 93 -1.25 0.60 3.13
N GLY A 94 -1.87 1.00 4.22
CA GLY A 94 -1.94 0.14 5.39
C GLY A 94 -2.99 0.59 6.38
N ASP A 95 -3.14 -0.14 7.49
CA ASP A 95 -4.21 0.08 8.46
C ASP A 95 -3.73 0.27 9.90
N ALA A 96 -2.45 0.35 10.14
CA ALA A 96 -1.89 0.36 11.49
C ALA A 96 -0.70 1.31 11.63
N TYR A 97 -0.41 1.71 12.87
CA TYR A 97 0.69 2.62 13.14
C TYR A 97 2.08 2.10 12.71
N PRO A 98 2.38 0.81 12.79
CA PRO A 98 3.66 0.34 12.25
C PRO A 98 3.82 0.66 10.76
N ASP A 99 2.72 0.64 10.01
CA ASP A 99 2.75 1.00 8.58
C ASP A 99 3.03 2.49 8.40
N VAL A 100 2.40 3.32 9.25
CA VAL A 100 2.64 4.77 9.24
C VAL A 100 4.11 5.04 9.53
N HIS A 101 4.64 4.38 10.56
CA HIS A 101 6.04 4.57 10.95
C HIS A 101 6.98 4.21 9.80
N ALA A 102 6.71 3.11 9.11
CA ALA A 102 7.55 2.68 7.99
C ALA A 102 7.54 3.73 6.86
N SER A 103 6.38 4.33 6.59
CA SER A 103 6.29 5.35 5.55
C SER A 103 6.98 6.64 5.96
N GLU A 104 6.79 7.07 7.20
CA GLU A 104 7.41 8.30 7.71
C GLU A 104 8.93 8.19 7.78
N SER A 105 9.43 7.05 8.22
CA SER A 105 10.87 6.80 8.30
C SER A 105 11.56 6.94 6.95
N ASN A 106 10.84 6.65 5.89
CA ASN A 106 11.38 6.70 4.53
C ASN A 106 10.96 7.95 3.76
N GLY A 107 10.12 8.78 4.34
CA GLY A 107 9.66 10.00 3.69
C GLY A 107 8.75 9.77 2.49
N VAL A 108 8.00 8.69 2.50
CA VAL A 108 7.05 8.37 1.41
C VAL A 108 5.62 8.67 1.88
N TRP A 109 4.69 8.71 0.92
CA TRP A 109 3.29 9.01 1.24
C TRP A 109 2.60 7.80 1.88
N TYR A 110 1.56 8.06 2.64
CA TYR A 110 0.78 7.01 3.31
C TYR A 110 -0.71 7.17 3.03
N TYR A 111 -1.37 6.07 2.70
CA TYR A 111 -2.82 6.04 2.59
C TYR A 111 -3.40 5.10 3.64
N PRO A 112 -4.21 5.60 4.58
CA PRO A 112 -4.77 4.76 5.63
C PRO A 112 -6.04 4.03 5.17
N ILE A 113 -6.07 2.73 5.43
CA ILE A 113 -7.30 1.95 5.33
C ILE A 113 -7.93 1.99 6.71
N LEU A 114 -9.09 2.59 6.81
CA LEU A 114 -9.72 2.82 8.11
C LEU A 114 -10.39 1.55 8.63
N THR A 115 -9.99 1.10 9.81
CA THR A 115 -10.55 -0.09 10.45
C THR A 115 -12.07 0.06 10.59
N ARG A 116 -12.81 -0.96 10.23
CA ARG A 116 -14.28 -1.00 10.18
C ARG A 116 -14.87 -0.24 8.99
N HIS A 117 -14.02 0.39 8.18
CA HIS A 117 -14.42 1.12 6.97
C HIS A 117 -13.52 0.74 5.81
N GLU A 118 -13.09 -0.52 5.79
CA GLU A 118 -12.10 -0.98 4.80
C GLU A 118 -12.61 -0.87 3.36
N GLY A 119 -13.83 -1.36 3.12
CA GLY A 119 -14.39 -1.29 1.77
C GLY A 119 -14.50 0.13 1.25
N GLU A 120 -14.94 1.05 2.11
CA GLU A 120 -15.02 2.46 1.75
C GLU A 120 -13.64 3.04 1.46
N SER A 121 -12.65 2.67 2.28
CA SER A 121 -11.29 3.16 2.11
C SER A 121 -10.71 2.72 0.77
N TRP A 122 -10.94 1.46 0.37
CA TRP A 122 -10.47 0.97 -0.92
C TRP A 122 -11.20 1.63 -2.08
N ALA A 123 -12.51 1.89 -1.95
CA ALA A 123 -13.26 2.58 -2.99
C ALA A 123 -12.76 4.01 -3.17
N LYS A 124 -12.52 4.72 -2.07
CA LYS A 124 -12.01 6.09 -2.13
C LYS A 124 -10.60 6.15 -2.69
N LEU A 125 -9.79 5.15 -2.41
CA LEU A 125 -8.45 5.06 -2.98
C LEU A 125 -8.55 5.04 -4.50
N LYS A 126 -9.37 4.15 -5.02
CA LYS A 126 -9.54 4.02 -6.47
C LYS A 126 -10.12 5.28 -7.10
N ASP A 127 -11.18 5.82 -6.50
CA ASP A 127 -11.95 6.90 -7.11
C ASP A 127 -11.36 8.29 -6.93
N THR A 128 -10.62 8.51 -5.85
CA THR A 128 -10.15 9.85 -5.48
C THR A 128 -8.65 9.92 -5.25
N TYR A 129 -8.13 9.12 -4.32
CA TYR A 129 -6.78 9.37 -3.82
C TYR A 129 -5.66 8.80 -4.69
N LEU A 130 -5.91 7.69 -5.35
CA LEU A 130 -4.92 7.18 -6.29
C LEU A 130 -4.79 8.11 -7.50
N PRO A 131 -5.89 8.63 -8.08
CA PRO A 131 -5.76 9.66 -9.10
C PRO A 131 -4.98 10.88 -8.65
N VAL A 132 -5.17 11.34 -7.41
CA VAL A 132 -4.42 12.47 -6.85
C VAL A 132 -2.93 12.12 -6.76
N PHE A 133 -2.61 10.93 -6.30
CA PHE A 133 -1.24 10.45 -6.23
C PHE A 133 -0.59 10.40 -7.63
N LEU A 134 -1.32 9.91 -8.61
CA LEU A 134 -0.81 9.79 -9.97
C LEU A 134 -0.50 11.15 -10.59
N LYS A 135 -1.23 12.19 -10.18
CA LYS A 135 -0.98 13.56 -10.63
C LYS A 135 0.17 14.25 -9.90
N GLY A 136 0.70 13.61 -8.87
CA GLY A 136 1.76 14.21 -8.07
C GLY A 136 1.26 15.23 -7.06
N GLU A 137 -0.02 15.16 -6.70
CA GLU A 137 -0.66 16.13 -5.82
C GLU A 137 -1.03 15.56 -4.45
N TYR A 138 -0.47 14.40 -4.09
CA TYR A 138 -0.85 13.72 -2.87
C TYR A 138 -0.57 14.53 -1.61
N GLY A 139 0.43 15.40 -1.65
CA GLY A 139 0.75 16.25 -0.51
C GLY A 139 -0.42 17.11 -0.05
N SER A 140 -1.35 17.42 -0.95
CA SER A 140 -2.51 18.25 -0.61
C SER A 140 -3.54 17.52 0.25
N VAL A 141 -3.51 16.19 0.30
CA VAL A 141 -4.52 15.41 1.03
C VAL A 141 -3.93 14.60 2.19
N GLN A 142 -2.61 14.51 2.29
CA GLN A 142 -1.96 13.65 3.29
C GLN A 142 -2.35 13.98 4.72
N GLU A 143 -2.32 15.26 5.07
CA GLU A 143 -2.64 15.68 6.44
C GLU A 143 -4.08 15.36 6.81
N GLN A 144 -5.01 15.64 5.92
CA GLN A 144 -6.42 15.34 6.12
C GLN A 144 -6.64 13.85 6.37
N LEU A 145 -6.00 13.01 5.55
CA LEU A 145 -6.14 11.57 5.67
C LEU A 145 -5.56 11.06 6.98
N MET A 146 -4.44 11.61 7.42
CA MET A 146 -3.84 11.20 8.68
C MET A 146 -4.70 11.63 9.88
N ASN A 147 -5.36 12.77 9.79
CA ASN A 147 -6.28 13.21 10.83
C ASN A 147 -7.50 12.29 10.93
N GLU A 148 -8.00 11.84 9.80
CA GLU A 148 -9.11 10.88 9.77
C GLU A 148 -8.69 9.54 10.37
N PHE A 149 -7.49 9.10 10.06
CA PHE A 149 -6.94 7.86 10.59
C PHE A 149 -6.83 7.93 12.12
N ALA A 150 -6.28 9.02 12.63
CA ALA A 150 -6.13 9.19 14.07
C ALA A 150 -7.48 9.20 14.79
N ARG A 151 -8.46 9.90 14.24
CA ARG A 151 -9.79 9.94 14.83
C ARG A 151 -10.46 8.57 14.83
N ASN A 152 -10.31 7.85 13.72
CA ASN A 152 -10.88 6.51 13.62
C ASN A 152 -10.24 5.55 14.61
N PHE A 153 -8.94 5.69 14.83
CA PHE A 153 -8.20 4.85 15.75
C PHE A 153 -8.61 5.12 17.20
N GLU A 154 -8.85 6.38 17.56
CA GLU A 154 -9.31 6.75 18.88
C GLU A 154 -10.69 6.17 19.19
N ASN A 155 -11.55 6.09 18.19
CA ASN A 155 -12.91 5.58 18.37
C ASN A 155 -12.98 4.06 18.31
N LYS A 156 -11.88 3.40 18.02
CA LYS A 156 -11.83 1.96 17.84
C LYS A 156 -12.17 1.18 19.12
N GLY A 157 -11.91 1.76 20.27
CA GLY A 157 -12.17 1.12 21.55
C GLY A 157 -13.60 1.25 22.06
N GLU A 158 -14.46 1.94 21.34
CA GLU A 158 -15.85 2.16 21.73
C GLU A 158 -16.84 1.08 21.23
#